data_990b0b7c9793bbc3ef03275edc87bbe1
#
_entry.id   990b0b7c9793bbc3ef03275edc87bbe1
#
_cell.length_a   1.000
_cell.length_b   1.000
_cell.length_c   1.000
_cell.angle_alpha   90.00
_cell.angle_beta   90.00
_cell.angle_gamma   90.00
#
_symmetry.space_group_name_H-M   'P 1'
#
loop_
_entity.id
_entity.type
_entity.pdbx_description
1 polymer ?
#
loop_
_entity_poly.entity_id
_entity_poly.type
_entity_poly.pdbx_seq_one_letter_code
_entity_poly.pdbx_strand_id
1 'polypeptide(L)'
;MIVVDASALLEVLLGTPVASGVAERLFAERETLHAPHLLDVEVAQVLRRYALAGTLGADRGAEALEDLADFPIARYPHHPFLSRIWELRHNVTAYDAAYLALAEALAAPLVTRDAKLASTTGHQARIELI
;
A
#
# COMPACT_ATOMS: atom_id res chain seq x y z
N MET A 1 3.07 4.43 -13.82
CA MET A 1 3.33 4.85 -12.43
C MET A 1 2.07 4.70 -11.62
N ILE A 2 2.10 3.91 -10.57
CA ILE A 2 1.01 3.73 -9.61
C ILE A 2 1.56 3.79 -8.18
N VAL A 3 0.76 4.32 -7.27
CA VAL A 3 1.01 4.19 -5.83
C VAL A 3 0.25 2.97 -5.33
N VAL A 4 0.91 2.11 -4.58
CA VAL A 4 0.32 0.87 -4.06
C VAL A 4 0.29 0.92 -2.53
N ASP A 5 -0.81 0.51 -1.93
CA ASP A 5 -0.88 0.38 -0.48
C ASP A 5 -0.65 -1.06 -0.01
N ALA A 6 -0.55 -1.23 1.30
CA ALA A 6 -0.28 -2.53 1.90
C ALA A 6 -1.38 -3.56 1.60
N SER A 7 -2.65 -3.15 1.50
CA SER A 7 -3.77 -4.08 1.28
C SER A 7 -3.67 -4.81 -0.06
N ALA A 8 -3.30 -4.11 -1.11
CA ALA A 8 -3.12 -4.70 -2.44
C ALA A 8 -1.86 -5.57 -2.49
N LEU A 9 -0.75 -5.08 -1.93
CA LEU A 9 0.53 -5.79 -2.00
C LEU A 9 0.52 -7.09 -1.20
N LEU A 10 -0.15 -7.11 -0.06
CA LEU A 10 -0.29 -8.31 0.78
C LEU A 10 -0.98 -9.47 0.06
N GLU A 11 -1.94 -9.20 -0.83
CA GLU A 11 -2.57 -10.26 -1.63
C GLU A 11 -1.53 -11.02 -2.46
N VAL A 12 -0.63 -10.29 -3.08
CA VAL A 12 0.43 -10.87 -3.90
C VAL A 12 1.49 -11.57 -3.03
N LEU A 13 1.93 -10.91 -1.96
CA LEU A 13 2.94 -11.47 -1.05
C LEU A 13 2.51 -12.79 -0.43
N LEU A 14 1.24 -12.91 -0.08
CA LEU A 14 0.69 -14.11 0.58
C LEU A 14 0.11 -15.13 -0.40
N GLY A 15 0.05 -14.82 -1.69
CA GLY A 15 -0.50 -15.73 -2.69
C GLY A 15 -1.96 -16.09 -2.44
N THR A 16 -2.79 -15.09 -2.09
CA THR A 16 -4.21 -15.29 -1.83
C THR A 16 -4.99 -15.71 -3.08
N PRO A 17 -6.27 -16.12 -2.97
CA PRO A 17 -7.07 -16.46 -4.15
C PRO A 17 -7.21 -15.35 -5.19
N VAL A 18 -7.04 -14.08 -4.80
CA VAL A 18 -7.10 -12.92 -5.71
C VAL A 18 -5.73 -12.44 -6.17
N ALA A 19 -4.65 -13.08 -5.73
CA ALA A 19 -3.27 -12.63 -5.98
C ALA A 19 -2.95 -12.45 -7.46
N SER A 20 -3.40 -13.37 -8.33
CA SER A 20 -3.10 -13.28 -9.76
C SER A 20 -3.71 -12.04 -10.42
N GLY A 21 -4.97 -11.73 -10.12
CA GLY A 21 -5.63 -10.53 -10.64
C GLY A 21 -5.00 -9.24 -10.13
N VAL A 22 -4.62 -9.21 -8.86
CA VAL A 22 -3.89 -8.08 -8.27
C VAL A 22 -2.51 -7.94 -8.93
N ALA A 23 -1.77 -9.03 -9.09
CA ALA A 23 -0.46 -9.02 -9.72
C ALA A 23 -0.53 -8.53 -11.18
N GLU A 24 -1.55 -8.95 -11.94
CA GLU A 24 -1.75 -8.47 -13.31
C GLU A 24 -1.88 -6.94 -13.34
N ARG A 25 -2.58 -6.36 -12.38
CA ARG A 25 -2.72 -4.89 -12.31
C ARG A 25 -1.43 -4.22 -11.88
N LEU A 26 -0.76 -4.73 -10.83
CA LEU A 26 0.44 -4.10 -10.28
C LEU A 26 1.64 -4.19 -11.22
N PHE A 27 1.78 -5.30 -11.92
CA PHE A 27 2.92 -5.58 -12.79
C PHE A 27 2.58 -5.48 -14.28
N ALA A 28 1.54 -4.70 -14.62
CA ALA A 28 1.19 -4.44 -16.01
C ALA A 28 2.38 -3.82 -16.76
N GLU A 29 2.43 -4.02 -18.06
CA GLU A 29 3.52 -3.53 -18.91
C GLU A 29 3.72 -2.02 -18.71
N ARG A 30 4.97 -1.63 -18.46
CA ARG A 30 5.41 -0.23 -18.25
C ARG A 30 4.91 0.40 -16.95
N GLU A 31 4.25 -0.34 -16.06
CA GLU A 31 3.92 0.20 -14.74
C GLU A 31 5.15 0.19 -13.84
N THR A 32 5.24 1.22 -13.00
CA THR A 32 6.22 1.32 -11.92
C THR A 32 5.48 1.49 -10.60
N LEU A 33 5.99 0.81 -9.57
CA LEU A 33 5.37 0.81 -8.24
C LEU A 33 6.02 1.85 -7.34
N HIS A 34 5.20 2.60 -6.65
CA HIS A 34 5.61 3.68 -5.75
C HIS A 34 4.84 3.57 -4.42
N ALA A 35 5.51 3.87 -3.31
CA ALA A 35 4.88 3.85 -2.00
C ALA A 35 5.64 4.74 -1.00
N PRO A 36 5.00 5.25 0.05
CA PRO A 36 5.73 5.86 1.15
C PRO A 36 6.54 4.80 1.93
N HIS A 37 7.57 5.21 2.64
CA HIS A 37 8.34 4.32 3.53
C HIS A 37 7.45 3.55 4.50
N LEU A 38 6.32 4.13 4.88
CA LEU A 38 5.31 3.53 5.76
C LEU A 38 4.85 2.15 5.29
N LEU A 39 4.84 1.89 3.98
CA LEU A 39 4.38 0.62 3.41
C LEU A 39 5.02 -0.59 4.09
N ASP A 40 6.34 -0.58 4.25
CA ASP A 40 7.06 -1.72 4.79
C ASP A 40 6.63 -2.05 6.23
N VAL A 41 6.44 -1.01 7.04
CA VAL A 41 6.01 -1.17 8.44
C VAL A 41 4.55 -1.63 8.52
N GLU A 42 3.68 -1.14 7.65
CA GLU A 42 2.29 -1.60 7.61
C GLU A 42 2.17 -3.06 7.21
N VAL A 43 2.93 -3.48 6.19
CA VAL A 43 2.98 -4.90 5.80
C VAL A 43 3.49 -5.76 6.96
N ALA A 44 4.59 -5.34 7.60
CA ALA A 44 5.14 -6.06 8.75
C ALA A 44 4.13 -6.18 9.89
N GLN A 45 3.32 -5.14 10.15
CA GLN A 45 2.30 -5.16 11.19
C GLN A 45 1.16 -6.14 10.88
N VAL A 46 0.73 -6.22 9.64
CA VAL A 46 -0.31 -7.19 9.24
C VAL A 46 0.21 -8.62 9.37
N LEU A 47 1.42 -8.89 8.90
CA LEU A 47 2.06 -10.19 9.03
C LEU A 47 2.24 -10.59 10.50
N ARG A 48 2.62 -9.63 11.35
CA ARG A 48 2.72 -9.83 12.79
C ARG A 48 1.37 -10.27 13.38
N ARG A 49 0.29 -9.58 13.06
CA ARG A 49 -1.05 -9.95 13.56
C ARG A 49 -1.43 -11.37 13.17
N TYR A 50 -1.18 -11.76 11.93
CA TYR A 50 -1.49 -13.11 11.44
C TYR A 50 -0.63 -14.17 12.12
N ALA A 51 0.66 -13.90 12.32
CA ALA A 51 1.55 -14.82 13.01
C ALA A 51 1.14 -15.03 14.48
N LEU A 52 0.82 -13.94 15.20
CA LEU A 52 0.38 -14.01 16.59
C LEU A 52 -0.99 -14.68 16.75
N ALA A 53 -1.86 -14.54 15.75
CA ALA A 53 -3.17 -15.21 15.72
C ALA A 53 -3.07 -16.69 15.32
N GLY A 54 -1.91 -17.16 14.92
CA GLY A 54 -1.71 -18.55 14.47
C GLY A 54 -2.22 -18.86 13.07
N THR A 55 -2.64 -17.84 12.30
CA THR A 55 -3.14 -18.03 10.93
C THR A 55 -2.03 -18.00 9.87
N LEU A 56 -0.83 -17.58 10.26
CA LEU A 56 0.34 -17.53 9.40
C LEU A 56 1.55 -18.06 10.18
N GLY A 57 2.28 -19.01 9.60
CA GLY A 57 3.54 -19.47 10.19
C GLY A 57 4.58 -18.35 10.23
N ALA A 58 5.39 -18.30 11.30
CA ALA A 58 6.43 -17.30 11.47
C ALA A 58 7.45 -17.32 10.31
N ASP A 59 7.82 -18.49 9.82
CA ASP A 59 8.74 -18.63 8.70
C ASP A 59 8.13 -18.10 7.40
N ARG A 60 6.84 -18.31 7.19
CA ARG A 60 6.14 -17.78 6.01
C ARG A 60 6.03 -16.24 6.08
N GLY A 61 5.82 -15.68 7.27
CA GLY A 61 5.84 -14.23 7.48
C GLY A 61 7.21 -13.62 7.18
N ALA A 62 8.27 -14.26 7.64
CA ALA A 62 9.64 -13.83 7.35
C ALA A 62 9.95 -13.87 5.86
N GLU A 63 9.53 -14.93 5.17
CA GLU A 63 9.68 -15.06 3.70
C GLU A 63 8.93 -13.95 2.97
N ALA A 64 7.72 -13.61 3.39
CA ALA A 64 6.95 -12.52 2.79
C ALA A 64 7.66 -11.17 2.93
N LEU A 65 8.34 -10.91 4.05
CA LEU A 65 9.13 -9.69 4.24
C LEU A 65 10.39 -9.68 3.35
N GLU A 66 11.02 -10.83 3.14
CA GLU A 66 12.13 -10.95 2.19
C GLU A 66 11.66 -10.65 0.76
N ASP A 67 10.52 -11.21 0.37
CA ASP A 67 9.91 -10.96 -0.93
C ASP A 67 9.57 -9.47 -1.11
N LEU A 68 9.06 -8.82 -0.06
CA LEU A 68 8.77 -7.38 -0.07
C LEU A 68 10.03 -6.55 -0.35
N ALA A 69 11.17 -6.94 0.23
CA ALA A 69 12.44 -6.26 0.03
C ALA A 69 12.91 -6.36 -1.43
N ASP A 70 12.55 -7.45 -2.11
CA ASP A 70 12.93 -7.71 -3.50
C ASP A 70 11.96 -7.11 -4.53
N PHE A 71 10.79 -6.65 -4.12
CA PHE A 71 9.83 -6.02 -5.02
C PHE A 71 10.37 -4.68 -5.54
N PRO A 72 10.21 -4.41 -6.84
CA PRO A 72 10.72 -3.19 -7.46
C PRO A 72 9.83 -1.98 -7.12
N ILE A 73 9.81 -1.56 -5.87
CA ILE A 73 9.02 -0.43 -5.38
C ILE A 73 9.95 0.75 -5.10
N ALA A 74 9.66 1.90 -5.69
CA ALA A 74 10.27 3.15 -5.30
C ALA A 74 9.62 3.66 -4.00
N ARG A 75 10.42 3.76 -2.95
CA ARG A 75 9.97 4.20 -1.62
C ARG A 75 10.31 5.66 -1.39
N TYR A 76 9.37 6.40 -0.83
CA TYR A 76 9.46 7.84 -0.63
C TYR A 76 9.38 8.20 0.85
N PRO A 77 10.17 9.18 1.31
CA PRO A 77 10.00 9.73 2.65
C PRO A 77 8.68 10.49 2.73
N HIS A 78 8.00 10.43 3.87
CA HIS A 78 6.72 11.12 4.05
C HIS A 78 6.85 12.49 4.71
N HIS A 79 8.00 12.87 5.26
CA HIS A 79 8.16 14.18 5.90
C HIS A 79 7.87 15.36 4.96
N PRO A 80 8.14 15.34 3.64
CA PRO A 80 7.74 16.43 2.75
C PRO A 80 6.23 16.60 2.62
N PHE A 81 5.44 15.60 3.00
CA PHE A 81 3.98 15.60 2.89
C PHE A 81 3.26 15.94 4.19
N LEU A 82 3.97 16.28 5.27
CA LEU A 82 3.35 16.51 6.58
C LEU A 82 2.28 17.59 6.56
N SER A 83 2.48 18.68 5.81
CA SER A 83 1.46 19.72 5.67
C SER A 83 0.19 19.20 5.02
N ARG A 84 0.33 18.42 3.93
CA ARG A 84 -0.82 17.83 3.24
C ARG A 84 -1.52 16.78 4.10
N ILE A 85 -0.76 15.97 4.83
CA ILE A 85 -1.29 15.00 5.79
C ILE A 85 -2.16 15.71 6.84
N TRP A 86 -1.69 16.84 7.35
CA TRP A 86 -2.44 17.63 8.32
C TRP A 86 -3.73 18.23 7.72
N GLU A 87 -3.68 18.74 6.50
CA GLU A 87 -4.87 19.23 5.79
C GLU A 87 -5.95 18.16 5.66
N LEU A 88 -5.58 16.90 5.49
CA LEU A 88 -6.50 15.77 5.33
C LEU A 88 -7.03 15.18 6.65
N ARG A 89 -6.62 15.71 7.80
CA ARG A 89 -6.89 15.13 9.13
C ARG A 89 -8.37 14.89 9.45
N HIS A 90 -9.29 15.67 8.88
CA HIS A 90 -10.72 15.48 9.12
C HIS A 90 -11.34 14.36 8.29
N ASN A 91 -10.64 13.90 7.27
CA ASN A 91 -11.18 12.95 6.29
C ASN A 91 -10.57 11.56 6.41
N VAL A 92 -9.28 11.48 6.77
CA VAL A 92 -8.53 10.23 6.81
C VAL A 92 -7.51 10.22 7.95
N THR A 93 -7.03 9.03 8.29
CA THR A 93 -5.89 8.89 9.20
C THR A 93 -4.62 9.48 8.57
N ALA A 94 -3.63 9.81 9.40
CA ALA A 94 -2.34 10.25 8.90
C ALA A 94 -1.65 9.18 8.02
N TYR A 95 -1.89 7.92 8.32
CA TYR A 95 -1.35 6.79 7.54
C TYR A 95 -1.92 6.77 6.11
N ASP A 96 -3.24 6.82 5.97
CA ASP A 96 -3.89 6.88 4.66
C ASP A 96 -3.56 8.18 3.93
N ALA A 97 -3.47 9.30 4.66
CA ALA A 97 -3.09 10.58 4.09
C ALA A 97 -1.69 10.57 3.46
N ALA A 98 -0.76 9.78 4.00
CA ALA A 98 0.58 9.66 3.41
C ALA A 98 0.52 9.05 2.00
N TYR A 99 -0.32 8.04 1.79
CA TYR A 99 -0.54 7.46 0.46
C TYR A 99 -1.23 8.42 -0.49
N LEU A 100 -2.28 9.10 -0.01
CA LEU A 100 -3.03 10.06 -0.81
C LEU A 100 -2.15 11.22 -1.25
N ALA A 101 -1.37 11.77 -0.33
CA ALA A 101 -0.45 12.88 -0.62
C ALA A 101 0.62 12.48 -1.65
N LEU A 102 1.17 11.28 -1.54
CA LEU A 102 2.12 10.77 -2.51
C LEU A 102 1.47 10.60 -3.89
N ALA A 103 0.28 10.02 -3.94
CA ALA A 103 -0.46 9.83 -5.19
C ALA A 103 -0.75 11.17 -5.88
N GLU A 104 -1.17 12.18 -5.12
CA GLU A 104 -1.38 13.53 -5.63
C GLU A 104 -0.07 14.13 -6.18
N ALA A 105 1.02 14.03 -5.44
CA ALA A 105 2.32 14.58 -5.83
C ALA A 105 2.87 13.93 -7.10
N LEU A 106 2.66 12.63 -7.27
CA LEU A 106 3.09 11.90 -8.46
C LEU A 106 2.09 11.97 -9.61
N ALA A 107 0.90 12.54 -9.39
CA ALA A 107 -0.22 12.50 -10.32
C ALA A 107 -0.51 11.06 -10.82
N ALA A 108 -0.39 10.10 -9.91
CA ALA A 108 -0.54 8.67 -10.16
C ALA A 108 -1.74 8.12 -9.40
N PRO A 109 -2.44 7.10 -9.93
CA PRO A 109 -3.53 6.47 -9.17
C PRO A 109 -3.00 5.71 -7.96
N LEU A 110 -3.79 5.72 -6.89
CA LEU A 110 -3.57 4.88 -5.71
C LEU A 110 -4.37 3.58 -5.89
N VAL A 111 -3.66 2.48 -6.01
CA VAL A 111 -4.26 1.15 -6.16
C VAL A 111 -4.41 0.51 -4.79
N THR A 112 -5.61 0.12 -4.43
CA THR A 112 -5.94 -0.41 -3.10
C THR A 112 -6.98 -1.52 -3.16
N ARG A 113 -7.00 -2.37 -2.13
CA ARG A 113 -8.07 -3.32 -1.83
C ARG A 113 -8.99 -2.81 -0.73
N ASP A 114 -8.69 -1.66 -0.14
CA ASP A 114 -9.45 -1.08 0.96
C ASP A 114 -10.59 -0.19 0.45
N ALA A 115 -11.81 -0.73 0.50
CA ALA A 115 -13.01 -0.02 0.09
C ALA A 115 -13.27 1.24 0.95
N LYS A 116 -12.86 1.23 2.22
CA LYS A 116 -13.00 2.39 3.11
C LYS A 116 -12.09 3.53 2.64
N LEU A 117 -10.84 3.22 2.30
CA LEU A 117 -9.93 4.21 1.73
C LEU A 117 -10.47 4.75 0.40
N ALA A 118 -10.99 3.87 -0.46
CA ALA A 118 -11.56 4.27 -1.75
C ALA A 118 -12.76 5.22 -1.63
N SER A 119 -13.48 5.19 -0.52
CA SER A 119 -14.66 6.04 -0.26
C SER A 119 -14.33 7.38 0.38
N THR A 120 -13.07 7.64 0.72
CA THR A 120 -12.67 8.88 1.40
C THR A 120 -12.80 10.10 0.47
N THR A 121 -12.94 11.27 1.08
CA THR A 121 -13.11 12.55 0.38
C THR A 121 -12.09 13.57 0.88
N GLY A 122 -12.10 14.77 0.30
CA GLY A 122 -11.22 15.87 0.70
C GLY A 122 -9.85 15.86 0.03
N HIS A 123 -9.55 14.86 -0.80
CA HIS A 123 -8.32 14.74 -1.58
C HIS A 123 -8.60 14.82 -3.08
N GLN A 124 -7.54 14.93 -3.87
CA GLN A 124 -7.59 14.96 -5.34
C GLN A 124 -6.96 13.71 -5.97
N ALA A 125 -6.54 12.76 -5.18
CA ALA A 125 -5.98 11.51 -5.69
C ALA A 125 -7.07 10.67 -6.38
N ARG A 126 -6.72 10.06 -7.51
CA ARG A 126 -7.55 9.03 -8.12
C ARG A 126 -7.29 7.71 -7.40
N ILE A 127 -8.33 7.12 -6.84
CA ILE A 127 -8.22 5.83 -6.18
C ILE A 127 -8.80 4.75 -7.10
N GLU A 128 -8.05 3.68 -7.25
CA GLU A 128 -8.43 2.51 -8.02
C GLU A 128 -8.60 1.34 -7.05
N LEU A 129 -9.84 0.98 -6.79
CA LEU A 129 -10.20 -0.19 -5.97
C LEU A 129 -10.19 -1.43 -6.85
N ILE A 130 -9.40 -2.44 -6.47
CA ILE A 130 -9.23 -3.68 -7.24
C ILE A 130 -9.64 -4.92 -6.46
#